data_0ddd032cd086d4cef1ec7c027d8984f2
#
_entry.id   0ddd032cd086d4cef1ec7c027d8984f2
#
_cell.length_a   1.000
_cell.length_b   1.000
_cell.length_c   1.000
_cell.angle_alpha   90.00
_cell.angle_beta   90.00
_cell.angle_gamma   90.00
#
_symmetry.space_group_name_H-M   'P 1'
#
loop_
_entity.id
_entity.type
_entity.pdbx_description
1 polymer ?
#
loop_
_entity_poly.entity_id
_entity_poly.type
_entity_poly.pdbx_seq_one_letter_code
_entity_poly.pdbx_strand_id
1 'polypeptide(L)'
;MQRHLISAADLTRDDAVLILDTAEEMARVADRPIKKLPTLRGRTIVNLFFEDSTRTRISFEAAEKRLSADVINFSAKGSSVSKGESLKDTAQTLEAMGVDAVVIRHGASGAPYRLATSGWIDAVVVNAGDGTHQHPTQALLDAFTMRRRLVGRDAGIGQDLAGKRITIVGDVLHSRVARSNVDLLHTLGAEVTLVAPPTLVPVGIETWPCEVSYDLDSTLPKSDAVMMLRVQRERMNAAFFPTEREYSRRYGLDGDRMARMPEHAIVMHPGPMVRGMEITAEVADSERCTVVEQVANGVSIRMAVLYLLLGGNEPAVSHARSTEEK
;
A
#
# COMPACT_ATOMS: atom_id res chain seq x y z
N MET A 1 -2.62 3.88 -17.60
CA MET A 1 -2.53 4.25 -16.17
C MET A 1 -2.81 5.74 -16.00
N GLN A 2 -3.49 6.17 -14.93
CA GLN A 2 -3.74 7.58 -14.64
C GLN A 2 -2.45 8.33 -14.32
N ARG A 3 -2.47 9.67 -14.39
CA ARG A 3 -1.31 10.54 -14.06
C ARG A 3 -0.87 10.46 -12.60
N HIS A 4 -1.80 10.17 -11.70
CA HIS A 4 -1.61 10.11 -10.25
C HIS A 4 -2.02 8.74 -9.74
N LEU A 5 -1.53 8.33 -8.56
CA LEU A 5 -2.01 7.15 -7.84
C LEU A 5 -2.63 7.59 -6.50
N ILE A 6 -3.95 7.81 -6.49
CA ILE A 6 -4.68 8.36 -5.35
C ILE A 6 -5.45 7.28 -4.59
N SER A 7 -6.13 6.40 -5.30
CA SER A 7 -6.96 5.35 -4.74
C SER A 7 -6.68 4.00 -5.41
N ALA A 8 -6.87 2.92 -4.68
CA ALA A 8 -6.85 1.57 -5.25
C ALA A 8 -8.06 1.33 -6.18
N ALA A 9 -9.19 2.00 -5.90
CA ALA A 9 -10.38 1.95 -6.74
C ALA A 9 -10.21 2.60 -8.12
N ASP A 10 -9.18 3.45 -8.30
CA ASP A 10 -8.90 4.10 -9.59
C ASP A 10 -8.13 3.18 -10.57
N LEU A 11 -7.66 2.04 -10.11
CA LEU A 11 -6.89 1.10 -10.92
C LEU A 11 -7.82 0.14 -11.66
N THR A 12 -7.63 0.04 -12.97
CA THR A 12 -8.20 -1.06 -13.75
C THR A 12 -7.42 -2.36 -13.46
N ARG A 13 -8.02 -3.52 -13.83
CA ARG A 13 -7.31 -4.81 -13.76
C ARG A 13 -5.98 -4.77 -14.49
N ASP A 14 -5.98 -4.21 -15.69
CA ASP A 14 -4.77 -4.16 -16.53
C ASP A 14 -3.71 -3.23 -15.92
N ASP A 15 -4.09 -2.09 -15.33
CA ASP A 15 -3.17 -1.21 -14.60
C ASP A 15 -2.56 -1.95 -13.40
N ALA A 16 -3.38 -2.66 -12.63
CA ALA A 16 -2.93 -3.41 -11.46
C ALA A 16 -1.96 -4.52 -11.86
N VAL A 17 -2.29 -5.34 -12.87
CA VAL A 17 -1.42 -6.41 -13.38
C VAL A 17 -0.12 -5.84 -13.92
N LEU A 18 -0.15 -4.73 -14.69
CA LEU A 18 1.04 -4.06 -15.17
C LEU A 18 1.97 -3.62 -14.04
N ILE A 19 1.41 -3.04 -12.96
CA ILE A 19 2.21 -2.64 -11.79
C ILE A 19 2.82 -3.88 -11.11
N LEU A 20 2.04 -4.95 -10.93
CA LEU A 20 2.53 -6.19 -10.32
C LEU A 20 3.64 -6.85 -11.16
N ASP A 21 3.52 -6.86 -12.49
CA ASP A 21 4.54 -7.43 -13.38
C ASP A 21 5.81 -6.58 -13.40
N THR A 22 5.66 -5.25 -13.47
CA THR A 22 6.78 -4.32 -13.33
C THR A 22 7.47 -4.48 -11.99
N ALA A 23 6.72 -4.72 -10.91
CA ALA A 23 7.29 -4.96 -9.58
C ALA A 23 8.10 -6.27 -9.52
N GLU A 24 7.75 -7.30 -10.29
CA GLU A 24 8.56 -8.52 -10.40
C GLU A 24 9.92 -8.23 -11.05
N GLU A 25 9.94 -7.40 -12.09
CA GLU A 25 11.20 -6.94 -12.69
C GLU A 25 12.03 -6.09 -11.70
N MET A 26 11.38 -5.20 -10.94
CA MET A 26 12.05 -4.40 -9.93
C MET A 26 12.60 -5.25 -8.77
N ALA A 27 11.92 -6.34 -8.42
CA ALA A 27 12.40 -7.29 -7.41
C ALA A 27 13.71 -7.96 -7.84
N ARG A 28 13.87 -8.30 -9.11
CA ARG A 28 15.12 -8.86 -9.66
C ARG A 28 16.30 -7.91 -9.54
N VAL A 29 16.05 -6.60 -9.52
CA VAL A 29 17.12 -5.58 -9.30
C VAL A 29 17.70 -5.69 -7.89
N ALA A 30 16.88 -6.08 -6.90
CA ALA A 30 17.33 -6.25 -5.52
C ALA A 30 18.38 -7.36 -5.35
N ASP A 31 18.43 -8.32 -6.28
CA ASP A 31 19.36 -9.46 -6.26
C ASP A 31 20.70 -9.14 -6.95
N ARG A 32 20.81 -7.95 -7.61
CA ARG A 32 22.05 -7.52 -8.29
C ARG A 32 23.08 -6.97 -7.30
N PRO A 33 24.37 -7.05 -7.61
CA PRO A 33 25.43 -6.38 -6.83
C PRO A 33 25.19 -4.86 -6.73
N ILE A 34 24.79 -4.22 -7.84
CA ILE A 34 24.40 -2.81 -7.90
C ILE A 34 22.88 -2.73 -7.99
N LYS A 35 22.25 -2.39 -6.86
CA LYS A 35 20.78 -2.31 -6.71
C LYS A 35 20.23 -0.96 -7.16
N LYS A 36 20.74 -0.42 -8.28
CA LYS A 36 20.32 0.88 -8.82
C LYS A 36 19.97 0.79 -10.30
N LEU A 37 18.95 1.57 -10.69
CA LEU A 37 18.56 1.83 -12.07
C LEU A 37 18.61 3.34 -12.32
N PRO A 38 19.11 3.83 -13.46
CA PRO A 38 19.20 5.26 -13.75
C PRO A 38 17.90 5.88 -14.28
N THR A 39 16.78 5.20 -14.13
CA THR A 39 15.49 5.48 -14.81
C THR A 39 14.84 6.80 -14.37
N LEU A 40 15.10 7.27 -13.15
CA LEU A 40 14.57 8.55 -12.65
C LEU A 40 15.70 9.55 -12.32
N ARG A 41 16.85 9.42 -12.98
CA ARG A 41 17.96 10.35 -12.80
C ARG A 41 17.55 11.77 -13.23
N GLY A 42 17.76 12.75 -12.34
CA GLY A 42 17.37 14.14 -12.57
C GLY A 42 15.90 14.44 -12.27
N ARG A 43 15.13 13.46 -11.77
CA ARG A 43 13.78 13.68 -11.23
C ARG A 43 13.86 13.95 -9.73
N THR A 44 13.16 14.96 -9.26
CA THR A 44 13.08 15.34 -7.84
C THR A 44 11.75 14.84 -7.27
N ILE A 45 11.82 14.00 -6.24
CA ILE A 45 10.65 13.45 -5.55
C ILE A 45 10.63 13.91 -4.09
N VAL A 46 9.50 14.42 -3.64
CA VAL A 46 9.31 14.86 -2.25
C VAL A 46 8.43 13.87 -1.48
N ASN A 47 8.97 13.34 -0.39
CA ASN A 47 8.21 12.59 0.61
C ASN A 47 7.56 13.55 1.61
N LEU A 48 6.29 13.88 1.41
CA LEU A 48 5.51 14.86 2.19
C LEU A 48 4.67 14.14 3.26
N PHE A 49 5.25 13.91 4.44
CA PHE A 49 4.63 13.13 5.50
C PHE A 49 4.13 14.00 6.65
N PHE A 50 2.80 14.10 6.78
CA PHE A 50 2.11 14.78 7.90
C PHE A 50 1.79 13.83 9.06
N GLU A 51 1.80 12.52 8.82
CA GLU A 51 1.68 11.48 9.86
C GLU A 51 2.99 10.68 9.98
N ASP A 52 3.31 10.25 11.20
CA ASP A 52 4.46 9.39 11.44
C ASP A 52 4.30 8.03 10.73
N SER A 53 5.30 7.65 9.97
CA SER A 53 5.36 6.33 9.31
C SER A 53 6.80 5.96 8.98
N THR A 54 7.37 5.08 9.78
CA THR A 54 8.75 4.61 9.54
C THR A 54 8.83 3.73 8.30
N ARG A 55 8.01 2.68 8.24
CA ARG A 55 8.05 1.71 7.12
C ARG A 55 7.74 2.34 5.77
N THR A 56 6.64 3.08 5.66
CA THR A 56 6.21 3.65 4.38
C THR A 56 7.22 4.66 3.87
N ARG A 57 7.69 5.59 4.73
CA ARG A 57 8.68 6.60 4.34
C ARG A 57 9.99 5.97 3.90
N ILE A 58 10.59 5.08 4.71
CA ILE A 58 11.87 4.43 4.38
C ILE A 58 11.75 3.59 3.10
N SER A 59 10.61 2.93 2.89
CA SER A 59 10.38 2.11 1.71
C SER A 59 10.25 2.96 0.43
N PHE A 60 9.58 4.12 0.48
CA PHE A 60 9.57 5.06 -0.65
C PHE A 60 10.97 5.63 -0.90
N GLU A 61 11.64 6.12 0.13
CA GLU A 61 13.01 6.63 0.02
C GLU A 61 13.97 5.59 -0.58
N ALA A 62 13.86 4.33 -0.17
CA ALA A 62 14.66 3.24 -0.74
C ALA A 62 14.33 3.00 -2.22
N ALA A 63 13.05 3.03 -2.61
CA ALA A 63 12.60 2.86 -3.98
C ALA A 63 13.10 4.00 -4.89
N GLU A 64 12.94 5.23 -4.46
CA GLU A 64 13.39 6.45 -5.14
C GLU A 64 14.89 6.44 -5.39
N LYS A 65 15.67 6.16 -4.34
CA LYS A 65 17.15 6.05 -4.43
C LYS A 65 17.61 4.90 -5.33
N ARG A 66 16.87 3.78 -5.37
CA ARG A 66 17.16 2.67 -6.30
C ARG A 66 16.88 3.04 -7.75
N LEU A 67 15.94 3.92 -8.00
CA LEU A 67 15.62 4.47 -9.33
C LEU A 67 16.51 5.68 -9.69
N SER A 68 17.44 6.08 -8.82
CA SER A 68 18.36 7.22 -8.97
C SER A 68 17.67 8.59 -9.00
N ALA A 69 16.50 8.73 -8.39
CA ALA A 69 15.86 10.03 -8.18
C ALA A 69 16.56 10.84 -7.09
N ASP A 70 16.44 12.17 -7.18
CA ASP A 70 16.78 13.09 -6.12
C ASP A 70 15.63 13.14 -5.10
N VAL A 71 15.94 12.84 -3.84
CA VAL A 71 14.91 12.63 -2.80
C VAL A 71 14.96 13.72 -1.75
N ILE A 72 13.82 14.36 -1.51
CA ILE A 72 13.65 15.33 -0.43
C ILE A 72 12.64 14.75 0.58
N ASN A 73 13.07 14.57 1.82
CA ASN A 73 12.19 14.15 2.90
C ASN A 73 11.69 15.36 3.68
N PHE A 74 10.40 15.59 3.65
CA PHE A 74 9.73 16.63 4.42
C PHE A 74 8.97 16.01 5.61
N SER A 75 9.15 16.59 6.79
CA SER A 75 8.38 16.22 7.99
C SER A 75 7.60 17.44 8.47
N ALA A 76 6.31 17.27 8.72
CA ALA A 76 5.46 18.35 9.25
C ALA A 76 5.94 18.84 10.63
N LYS A 77 6.47 17.92 11.47
CA LYS A 77 7.06 18.30 12.77
C LYS A 77 8.33 19.13 12.56
N GLY A 78 8.34 20.35 13.07
CA GLY A 78 9.48 21.27 12.98
C GLY A 78 9.56 22.07 11.66
N SER A 79 8.55 21.97 10.79
CA SER A 79 8.44 22.76 9.55
C SER A 79 7.48 23.95 9.70
N SER A 80 7.29 24.72 8.62
CA SER A 80 6.31 25.81 8.53
C SER A 80 4.86 25.34 8.75
N VAL A 81 4.54 24.08 8.47
CA VAL A 81 3.23 23.46 8.77
C VAL A 81 2.91 23.52 10.27
N SER A 82 3.90 23.32 11.15
CA SER A 82 3.70 23.47 12.59
C SER A 82 3.38 24.90 13.03
N LYS A 83 3.61 25.88 12.14
CA LYS A 83 3.27 27.31 12.32
C LYS A 83 1.95 27.69 11.66
N GLY A 84 1.20 26.71 11.11
CA GLY A 84 -0.12 26.94 10.51
C GLY A 84 -0.13 27.10 8.98
N GLU A 85 0.97 26.78 8.28
CA GLU A 85 1.01 26.78 6.82
C GLU A 85 0.02 25.76 6.25
N SER A 86 -0.76 26.19 5.24
CA SER A 86 -1.76 25.33 4.62
C SER A 86 -1.12 24.32 3.64
N LEU A 87 -1.84 23.22 3.35
CA LEU A 87 -1.42 22.25 2.32
C LEU A 87 -1.22 22.92 0.95
N LYS A 88 -2.03 23.95 0.63
CA LYS A 88 -1.91 24.71 -0.61
C LYS A 88 -0.57 25.45 -0.68
N ASP A 89 -0.23 26.19 0.37
CA ASP A 89 1.01 27.01 0.39
C ASP A 89 2.24 26.10 0.36
N THR A 90 2.22 25.00 1.09
CA THR A 90 3.25 23.96 1.01
C THR A 90 3.39 23.41 -0.41
N ALA A 91 2.27 23.08 -1.06
CA ALA A 91 2.26 22.54 -2.43
C ALA A 91 2.84 23.55 -3.44
N GLN A 92 2.44 24.82 -3.37
CA GLN A 92 2.94 25.87 -4.26
C GLN A 92 4.44 26.16 -4.04
N THR A 93 4.90 26.03 -2.81
CA THR A 93 6.34 26.15 -2.49
C THR A 93 7.13 25.01 -3.15
N LEU A 94 6.64 23.77 -3.09
CA LEU A 94 7.28 22.62 -3.73
C LEU A 94 7.26 22.72 -5.25
N GLU A 95 6.16 23.18 -5.83
CA GLU A 95 6.05 23.45 -7.27
C GLU A 95 7.08 24.47 -7.74
N ALA A 96 7.23 25.59 -7.00
CA ALA A 96 8.24 26.62 -7.31
C ALA A 96 9.68 26.10 -7.23
N MET A 97 9.92 25.02 -6.51
CA MET A 97 11.23 24.32 -6.42
C MET A 97 11.43 23.29 -7.55
N GLY A 98 10.47 23.11 -8.45
CA GLY A 98 10.60 22.21 -9.60
C GLY A 98 10.51 20.72 -9.24
N VAL A 99 9.59 20.35 -8.32
CA VAL A 99 9.38 18.97 -7.90
C VAL A 99 8.59 18.21 -8.98
N ASP A 100 9.07 17.02 -9.38
CA ASP A 100 8.41 16.17 -10.38
C ASP A 100 7.31 15.28 -9.77
N ALA A 101 7.46 14.86 -8.52
CA ALA A 101 6.47 14.06 -7.81
C ALA A 101 6.41 14.34 -6.31
N VAL A 102 5.21 14.20 -5.76
CA VAL A 102 4.94 14.29 -4.31
C VAL A 102 4.33 13.00 -3.82
N VAL A 103 5.03 12.31 -2.93
CA VAL A 103 4.52 11.17 -2.16
C VAL A 103 3.94 11.70 -0.87
N ILE A 104 2.61 11.78 -0.78
CA ILE A 104 1.93 12.41 0.36
C ILE A 104 1.30 11.38 1.30
N ARG A 105 1.53 11.55 2.61
CA ARG A 105 0.81 10.88 3.68
C ARG A 105 0.18 11.90 4.62
N HIS A 106 -1.14 11.83 4.81
CA HIS A 106 -1.90 12.86 5.52
C HIS A 106 -2.95 12.25 6.47
N GLY A 107 -3.21 12.92 7.61
CA GLY A 107 -4.23 12.50 8.57
C GLY A 107 -5.68 12.73 8.09
N ALA A 108 -5.90 13.69 7.20
CA ALA A 108 -7.22 13.94 6.64
C ALA A 108 -7.44 13.11 5.36
N SER A 109 -8.54 12.36 5.33
CA SER A 109 -9.02 11.65 4.14
C SER A 109 -9.29 12.64 3.00
N GLY A 110 -8.86 12.29 1.77
CA GLY A 110 -9.03 13.11 0.59
C GLY A 110 -7.96 14.19 0.37
N ALA A 111 -7.01 14.39 1.29
CA ALA A 111 -5.93 15.37 1.09
C ALA A 111 -5.08 15.12 -0.16
N PRO A 112 -4.64 13.87 -0.48
CA PRO A 112 -3.95 13.56 -1.73
C PRO A 112 -4.79 13.83 -2.98
N TYR A 113 -6.09 13.51 -2.94
CA TYR A 113 -7.02 13.79 -4.02
C TYR A 113 -7.12 15.31 -4.29
N ARG A 114 -7.30 16.09 -3.23
CA ARG A 114 -7.35 17.55 -3.33
C ARG A 114 -6.05 18.12 -3.91
N LEU A 115 -4.90 17.59 -3.49
CA LEU A 115 -3.61 18.02 -4.02
C LEU A 115 -3.48 17.73 -5.52
N ALA A 116 -3.94 16.55 -5.98
CA ALA A 116 -3.85 16.11 -7.36
C ALA A 116 -4.82 16.86 -8.31
N THR A 117 -5.97 17.34 -7.79
CA THR A 117 -7.06 17.89 -8.63
C THR A 117 -7.24 19.39 -8.53
N SER A 118 -6.58 20.04 -7.57
CA SER A 118 -6.79 21.49 -7.30
C SER A 118 -6.06 22.42 -8.28
N GLY A 119 -5.14 21.91 -9.09
CA GLY A 119 -4.27 22.76 -9.93
C GLY A 119 -3.24 23.57 -9.14
N TRP A 120 -2.96 23.19 -7.88
CA TRP A 120 -1.94 23.87 -7.08
C TRP A 120 -0.51 23.47 -7.48
N ILE A 121 -0.36 22.27 -8.04
CA ILE A 121 0.90 21.72 -8.52
C ILE A 121 0.69 20.93 -9.80
N ASP A 122 1.73 20.89 -10.65
CA ASP A 122 1.80 20.02 -11.83
C ASP A 122 2.53 18.69 -11.56
N ALA A 123 3.13 18.54 -10.39
CA ALA A 123 3.83 17.32 -10.00
C ALA A 123 2.88 16.11 -9.93
N VAL A 124 3.42 14.92 -10.18
CA VAL A 124 2.72 13.65 -9.96
C VAL A 124 2.43 13.46 -8.47
N VAL A 125 1.22 13.02 -8.12
CA VAL A 125 0.83 12.75 -6.72
C VAL A 125 0.66 11.26 -6.48
N VAL A 126 1.34 10.75 -5.44
CA VAL A 126 1.21 9.37 -4.97
C VAL A 126 0.70 9.37 -3.53
N ASN A 127 -0.44 8.74 -3.29
CA ASN A 127 -1.03 8.60 -1.96
C ASN A 127 -0.29 7.51 -1.15
N ALA A 128 0.43 7.92 -0.11
CA ALA A 128 1.12 7.04 0.85
C ALA A 128 0.29 6.77 2.13
N GLY A 129 -1.00 7.03 2.07
CA GLY A 129 -2.00 6.80 3.11
C GLY A 129 -2.65 8.09 3.63
N ASP A 130 -3.97 8.19 3.51
CA ASP A 130 -4.75 9.31 3.97
C ASP A 130 -5.89 8.90 4.92
N GLY A 131 -5.87 9.42 6.13
CA GLY A 131 -6.88 9.16 7.17
C GLY A 131 -7.21 7.68 7.34
N THR A 132 -8.50 7.36 7.28
CA THR A 132 -9.04 5.99 7.23
C THR A 132 -9.44 5.57 5.80
N HIS A 133 -9.06 6.35 4.79
CA HIS A 133 -9.61 6.27 3.43
C HIS A 133 -8.80 5.31 2.54
N GLN A 134 -7.60 5.66 2.07
CA GLN A 134 -6.86 4.88 1.09
C GLN A 134 -5.36 4.76 1.39
N HIS A 135 -4.76 3.67 0.95
CA HIS A 135 -3.31 3.45 0.89
C HIS A 135 -2.98 2.51 -0.29
N PRO A 136 -3.07 3.01 -1.54
CA PRO A 136 -3.03 2.15 -2.73
C PRO A 136 -1.74 1.33 -2.85
N THR A 137 -0.57 1.88 -2.49
CA THR A 137 0.67 1.11 -2.55
C THR A 137 0.77 0.02 -1.48
N GLN A 138 -0.02 0.09 -0.40
CA GLN A 138 -0.15 -1.01 0.56
C GLN A 138 -0.98 -2.14 -0.05
N ALA A 139 -2.14 -1.84 -0.63
CA ALA A 139 -2.95 -2.86 -1.30
C ALA A 139 -2.17 -3.55 -2.44
N LEU A 140 -1.42 -2.78 -3.24
CA LEU A 140 -0.58 -3.31 -4.29
C LEU A 140 0.52 -4.26 -3.78
N LEU A 141 1.22 -3.90 -2.69
CA LEU A 141 2.24 -4.80 -2.13
C LEU A 141 1.64 -6.05 -1.49
N ASP A 142 0.45 -5.94 -0.92
CA ASP A 142 -0.29 -7.07 -0.37
C ASP A 142 -0.73 -8.01 -1.50
N ALA A 143 -1.33 -7.50 -2.56
CA ALA A 143 -1.70 -8.26 -3.76
C ALA A 143 -0.48 -8.89 -4.45
N PHE A 144 0.65 -8.17 -4.52
CA PHE A 144 1.90 -8.69 -5.06
C PHE A 144 2.44 -9.87 -4.24
N THR A 145 2.39 -9.77 -2.91
CA THR A 145 2.80 -10.84 -2.01
C THR A 145 1.88 -12.06 -2.17
N MET A 146 0.55 -11.85 -2.23
CA MET A 146 -0.42 -12.91 -2.49
C MET A 146 -0.14 -13.60 -3.82
N ARG A 147 0.05 -12.84 -4.91
CA ARG A 147 0.31 -13.39 -6.24
C ARG A 147 1.58 -14.24 -6.25
N ARG A 148 2.66 -13.78 -5.64
CA ARG A 148 3.93 -14.52 -5.55
C ARG A 148 3.81 -15.84 -4.80
N ARG A 149 3.05 -15.86 -3.72
CA ARG A 149 2.92 -17.01 -2.84
C ARG A 149 1.85 -18.00 -3.30
N LEU A 150 0.74 -17.53 -3.86
CA LEU A 150 -0.42 -18.35 -4.23
C LEU A 150 -0.45 -18.77 -5.71
N VAL A 151 0.21 -18.01 -6.57
CA VAL A 151 0.29 -18.29 -8.02
C VAL A 151 1.71 -18.70 -8.42
N GLY A 152 2.71 -18.04 -7.84
CA GLY A 152 4.13 -18.23 -8.13
C GLY A 152 4.75 -17.00 -8.80
N ARG A 153 6.08 -16.87 -8.70
CA ARG A 153 6.79 -15.68 -9.20
C ARG A 153 6.71 -15.56 -10.72
N ASP A 154 7.16 -16.58 -11.45
CA ASP A 154 7.18 -16.56 -12.91
C ASP A 154 5.80 -16.91 -13.50
N ALA A 155 5.08 -17.86 -12.91
CA ALA A 155 3.72 -18.22 -13.32
C ALA A 155 2.70 -17.09 -13.08
N GLY A 156 3.00 -16.18 -12.16
CA GLY A 156 2.15 -15.02 -11.83
C GLY A 156 2.22 -13.87 -12.82
N ILE A 157 3.20 -13.86 -13.75
CA ILE A 157 3.31 -12.78 -14.74
C ILE A 157 2.08 -12.79 -15.66
N GLY A 158 1.45 -11.61 -15.82
CA GLY A 158 0.20 -11.45 -16.56
C GLY A 158 -1.05 -11.98 -15.84
N GLN A 159 -0.89 -12.59 -14.66
CA GLN A 159 -2.00 -13.14 -13.89
C GLN A 159 -2.47 -12.16 -12.81
N ASP A 160 -3.75 -12.27 -12.47
CA ASP A 160 -4.39 -11.61 -11.34
C ASP A 160 -4.56 -12.59 -10.15
N LEU A 161 -5.58 -12.35 -9.32
CA LEU A 161 -5.93 -13.18 -8.16
C LEU A 161 -7.32 -13.83 -8.31
N ALA A 162 -7.79 -14.01 -9.54
CA ALA A 162 -9.11 -14.59 -9.81
C ALA A 162 -9.30 -15.94 -9.10
N GLY A 163 -10.44 -16.06 -8.40
CA GLY A 163 -10.82 -17.26 -7.66
C GLY A 163 -10.04 -17.49 -6.36
N LYS A 164 -9.15 -16.57 -5.94
CA LYS A 164 -8.50 -16.63 -4.62
C LYS A 164 -9.42 -16.08 -3.54
N ARG A 165 -9.50 -16.74 -2.40
CA ARG A 165 -10.34 -16.36 -1.26
C ARG A 165 -9.49 -15.73 -0.17
N ILE A 166 -9.74 -14.47 0.08
CA ILE A 166 -8.94 -13.64 0.98
C ILE A 166 -9.79 -13.22 2.17
N THR A 167 -9.36 -13.59 3.37
CA THR A 167 -10.02 -13.16 4.62
C THR A 167 -9.20 -12.04 5.26
N ILE A 168 -9.85 -10.90 5.51
CA ILE A 168 -9.26 -9.75 6.21
C ILE A 168 -9.93 -9.64 7.57
N VAL A 169 -9.13 -9.71 8.65
CA VAL A 169 -9.62 -9.85 10.02
C VAL A 169 -9.24 -8.66 10.88
N GLY A 170 -10.19 -8.04 11.55
CA GLY A 170 -9.90 -7.10 12.63
C GLY A 170 -10.60 -5.75 12.55
N ASP A 171 -9.88 -4.67 12.81
CA ASP A 171 -10.43 -3.31 12.84
C ASP A 171 -10.64 -2.76 11.42
N VAL A 172 -11.76 -3.12 10.81
CA VAL A 172 -12.14 -2.68 9.45
C VAL A 172 -12.54 -1.20 9.45
N LEU A 173 -13.25 -0.75 10.50
CA LEU A 173 -13.81 0.60 10.61
C LEU A 173 -12.73 1.69 10.47
N HIS A 174 -11.59 1.50 11.13
CA HIS A 174 -10.52 2.48 11.15
C HIS A 174 -9.38 2.18 10.15
N SER A 175 -9.52 1.11 9.34
CA SER A 175 -8.45 0.62 8.49
C SER A 175 -8.54 1.09 7.04
N ARG A 176 -7.69 2.03 6.65
CA ARG A 176 -7.44 2.34 5.23
C ARG A 176 -6.86 1.15 4.46
N VAL A 177 -6.19 0.23 5.15
CA VAL A 177 -5.63 -0.98 4.52
C VAL A 177 -6.75 -1.93 4.11
N ALA A 178 -7.74 -2.18 4.98
CA ALA A 178 -8.90 -3.00 4.63
C ALA A 178 -9.62 -2.43 3.41
N ARG A 179 -9.92 -1.13 3.42
CA ARG A 179 -10.64 -0.45 2.32
C ARG A 179 -9.89 -0.59 1.00
N SER A 180 -8.61 -0.22 0.96
CA SER A 180 -7.81 -0.30 -0.26
C SER A 180 -7.62 -1.72 -0.77
N ASN A 181 -7.52 -2.70 0.13
CA ASN A 181 -7.42 -4.11 -0.25
C ASN A 181 -8.74 -4.63 -0.83
N VAL A 182 -9.89 -4.28 -0.24
CA VAL A 182 -11.20 -4.69 -0.77
C VAL A 182 -11.35 -4.21 -2.22
N ASP A 183 -11.07 -2.92 -2.47
CA ASP A 183 -11.16 -2.33 -3.82
C ASP A 183 -10.23 -3.05 -4.81
N LEU A 184 -8.94 -3.18 -4.47
CA LEU A 184 -7.94 -3.75 -5.38
C LEU A 184 -8.14 -5.26 -5.60
N LEU A 185 -8.41 -6.02 -4.55
CA LEU A 185 -8.57 -7.47 -4.63
C LEU A 185 -9.82 -7.83 -5.45
N HIS A 186 -10.91 -7.06 -5.30
CA HIS A 186 -12.09 -7.20 -6.15
C HIS A 186 -11.74 -6.94 -7.62
N THR A 187 -11.00 -5.85 -7.92
CA THR A 187 -10.53 -5.54 -9.28
C THR A 187 -9.66 -6.67 -9.86
N LEU A 188 -8.88 -7.37 -9.02
CA LEU A 188 -8.07 -8.51 -9.39
C LEU A 188 -8.82 -9.85 -9.37
N GLY A 189 -10.13 -9.86 -9.21
CA GLY A 189 -10.99 -11.05 -9.28
C GLY A 189 -10.95 -11.96 -8.05
N ALA A 190 -10.38 -11.51 -6.93
CA ALA A 190 -10.40 -12.26 -5.68
C ALA A 190 -11.73 -12.12 -4.94
N GLU A 191 -12.10 -13.15 -4.19
CA GLU A 191 -13.24 -13.15 -3.27
C GLU A 191 -12.78 -12.68 -1.90
N VAL A 192 -13.32 -11.57 -1.41
CA VAL A 192 -12.92 -10.99 -0.13
C VAL A 192 -13.98 -11.20 0.93
N THR A 193 -13.59 -11.74 2.08
CA THR A 193 -14.43 -11.83 3.29
C THR A 193 -13.80 -10.98 4.39
N LEU A 194 -14.55 -10.02 4.92
CA LEU A 194 -14.18 -9.24 6.09
C LEU A 194 -14.69 -9.93 7.36
N VAL A 195 -13.81 -10.12 8.35
CA VAL A 195 -14.18 -10.70 9.64
C VAL A 195 -13.84 -9.69 10.75
N ALA A 196 -14.87 -9.22 11.45
CA ALA A 196 -14.69 -8.20 12.48
C ALA A 196 -15.76 -8.31 13.58
N PRO A 197 -15.51 -7.78 14.79
CA PRO A 197 -16.59 -7.47 15.73
C PRO A 197 -17.64 -6.57 15.05
N PRO A 198 -18.93 -6.72 15.32
CA PRO A 198 -19.98 -5.87 14.73
C PRO A 198 -19.72 -4.37 14.92
N THR A 199 -19.10 -4.00 16.03
CA THR A 199 -18.74 -2.62 16.39
C THR A 199 -17.57 -2.06 15.58
N LEU A 200 -16.80 -2.90 14.91
CA LEU A 200 -15.66 -2.52 14.06
C LEU A 200 -15.96 -2.70 12.56
N VAL A 201 -17.20 -2.91 12.21
CA VAL A 201 -17.70 -2.89 10.82
C VAL A 201 -18.23 -1.49 10.50
N PRO A 202 -17.79 -0.85 9.42
CA PRO A 202 -18.29 0.47 9.04
C PRO A 202 -19.76 0.42 8.61
N VAL A 203 -20.49 1.50 8.88
CA VAL A 203 -21.82 1.71 8.32
C VAL A 203 -21.73 1.78 6.80
N GLY A 204 -22.67 1.15 6.09
CA GLY A 204 -22.67 1.10 4.63
C GLY A 204 -21.75 0.01 4.06
N ILE A 205 -21.28 -0.94 4.88
CA ILE A 205 -20.41 -2.04 4.44
C ILE A 205 -21.02 -2.88 3.32
N GLU A 206 -22.34 -2.94 3.26
CA GLU A 206 -23.11 -3.65 2.23
C GLU A 206 -22.89 -3.10 0.81
N THR A 207 -22.31 -1.90 0.70
CA THR A 207 -21.92 -1.30 -0.59
C THR A 207 -20.53 -1.70 -1.06
N TRP A 208 -19.74 -2.35 -0.19
CA TRP A 208 -18.40 -2.79 -0.54
C TRP A 208 -18.45 -4.13 -1.29
N PRO A 209 -17.58 -4.35 -2.27
CA PRO A 209 -17.54 -5.59 -3.03
C PRO A 209 -16.87 -6.72 -2.22
N CYS A 210 -17.46 -7.11 -1.09
CA CYS A 210 -16.95 -8.15 -0.20
C CYS A 210 -18.08 -8.78 0.61
N GLU A 211 -17.81 -9.95 1.18
CA GLU A 211 -18.65 -10.57 2.19
C GLU A 211 -18.25 -10.11 3.60
N VAL A 212 -19.20 -10.15 4.54
CA VAL A 212 -18.93 -9.86 5.95
C VAL A 212 -19.30 -11.06 6.80
N SER A 213 -18.40 -11.45 7.68
CA SER A 213 -18.62 -12.51 8.67
C SER A 213 -18.25 -12.00 10.08
N TYR A 214 -18.88 -12.55 11.08
CA TYR A 214 -18.57 -12.32 12.49
C TYR A 214 -17.89 -13.54 13.15
N ASP A 215 -17.72 -14.62 12.37
CA ASP A 215 -17.15 -15.88 12.80
C ASP A 215 -15.87 -16.19 12.01
N LEU A 216 -14.73 -15.98 12.68
CA LEU A 216 -13.40 -16.27 12.11
C LEU A 216 -13.23 -17.77 11.84
N ASP A 217 -13.66 -18.59 12.78
CA ASP A 217 -13.42 -20.04 12.75
C ASP A 217 -14.10 -20.74 11.55
N SER A 218 -15.21 -20.21 11.07
CA SER A 218 -15.92 -20.71 9.89
C SER A 218 -15.29 -20.28 8.55
N THR A 219 -14.52 -19.19 8.54
CA THR A 219 -13.90 -18.65 7.31
C THR A 219 -12.53 -19.25 7.04
N LEU A 220 -11.74 -19.57 8.08
CA LEU A 220 -10.36 -20.05 7.96
C LEU A 220 -10.17 -21.25 7.04
N PRO A 221 -11.01 -22.30 7.09
CA PRO A 221 -10.84 -23.50 6.23
C PRO A 221 -10.98 -23.23 4.72
N LYS A 222 -11.52 -22.08 4.35
CA LYS A 222 -11.76 -21.70 2.95
C LYS A 222 -10.79 -20.66 2.44
N SER A 223 -9.93 -20.09 3.29
CA SER A 223 -9.10 -18.94 2.98
C SER A 223 -7.78 -19.36 2.35
N ASP A 224 -7.41 -18.76 1.22
CA ASP A 224 -6.08 -18.89 0.62
C ASP A 224 -5.08 -17.91 1.25
N ALA A 225 -5.56 -16.75 1.74
CA ALA A 225 -4.78 -15.83 2.55
C ALA A 225 -5.62 -15.25 3.69
N VAL A 226 -5.01 -15.11 4.86
CA VAL A 226 -5.61 -14.46 6.03
C VAL A 226 -4.77 -13.24 6.40
N MET A 227 -5.34 -12.04 6.25
CA MET A 227 -4.69 -10.79 6.60
C MET A 227 -5.22 -10.29 7.94
N MET A 228 -4.35 -10.27 8.95
CA MET A 228 -4.67 -9.74 10.27
C MET A 228 -4.44 -8.23 10.30
N LEU A 229 -5.42 -7.48 10.75
CA LEU A 229 -5.32 -6.04 10.94
C LEU A 229 -4.98 -5.71 12.38
N ARG A 230 -4.10 -4.73 12.57
CA ARG A 230 -3.88 -4.16 13.89
C ARG A 230 -5.13 -3.40 14.36
N VAL A 231 -5.52 -3.62 15.61
CA VAL A 231 -6.55 -2.80 16.26
C VAL A 231 -5.98 -1.40 16.51
N GLN A 232 -6.59 -0.37 15.93
CA GLN A 232 -6.09 1.01 15.94
C GLN A 232 -6.63 1.80 17.14
N ARG A 233 -6.20 1.44 18.35
CA ARG A 233 -6.68 2.03 19.61
C ARG A 233 -6.54 3.55 19.66
N GLU A 234 -5.50 4.09 19.03
CA GLU A 234 -5.25 5.52 18.92
C GLU A 234 -6.30 6.29 18.12
N ARG A 235 -7.12 5.58 17.34
CA ARG A 235 -8.24 6.13 16.55
C ARG A 235 -9.61 5.88 17.18
N MET A 236 -9.65 5.15 18.29
CA MET A 236 -10.90 4.80 18.97
C MET A 236 -11.25 5.88 20.01
N ASN A 237 -12.42 6.49 19.86
CA ASN A 237 -12.97 7.45 20.82
C ASN A 237 -13.88 6.79 21.85
N ALA A 238 -14.12 5.48 21.76
CA ALA A 238 -15.02 4.70 22.60
C ALA A 238 -14.53 3.25 22.74
N ALA A 239 -15.16 2.49 23.66
CA ALA A 239 -14.91 1.06 23.82
C ALA A 239 -15.64 0.26 22.72
N PHE A 240 -14.92 -0.17 21.70
CA PHE A 240 -15.48 -0.97 20.58
C PHE A 240 -15.52 -2.48 20.88
N PHE A 241 -14.82 -2.93 21.89
CA PHE A 241 -14.85 -4.30 22.42
C PHE A 241 -14.51 -4.28 23.93
N PRO A 242 -15.00 -5.27 24.69
CA PRO A 242 -14.91 -5.24 26.15
C PRO A 242 -13.47 -5.29 26.70
N THR A 243 -12.64 -6.21 26.18
CA THR A 243 -11.24 -6.37 26.59
C THR A 243 -10.38 -6.90 25.44
N GLU A 244 -9.06 -6.64 25.50
CA GLU A 244 -8.08 -7.23 24.57
C GLU A 244 -8.11 -8.76 24.58
N ARG A 245 -8.29 -9.35 25.77
CA ARG A 245 -8.38 -10.80 25.92
C ARG A 245 -9.61 -11.38 25.20
N GLU A 246 -10.75 -10.71 25.26
CA GLU A 246 -11.94 -11.15 24.55
C GLU A 246 -11.80 -11.00 23.04
N TYR A 247 -11.20 -9.89 22.59
CA TYR A 247 -10.86 -9.70 21.18
C TYR A 247 -9.94 -10.80 20.69
N SER A 248 -8.81 -11.06 21.39
CA SER A 248 -7.85 -12.09 21.01
C SER A 248 -8.48 -13.48 20.94
N ARG A 249 -9.33 -13.83 21.93
CA ARG A 249 -10.03 -15.12 21.93
C ARG A 249 -11.00 -15.32 20.75
N ARG A 250 -11.65 -14.25 20.28
CA ARG A 250 -12.63 -14.33 19.21
C ARG A 250 -12.04 -14.10 17.82
N TYR A 251 -11.10 -13.19 17.69
CA TYR A 251 -10.60 -12.70 16.42
C TYR A 251 -9.06 -12.81 16.25
N GLY A 252 -8.33 -13.19 17.29
CA GLY A 252 -6.89 -13.41 17.20
C GLY A 252 -6.56 -14.70 16.44
N LEU A 253 -5.48 -14.68 15.68
CA LEU A 253 -4.95 -15.85 14.97
C LEU A 253 -3.84 -16.49 15.81
N ASP A 254 -4.11 -17.68 16.30
CA ASP A 254 -3.19 -18.55 17.05
C ASP A 254 -2.83 -19.81 16.24
N GLY A 255 -1.98 -20.68 16.79
CA GLY A 255 -1.52 -21.91 16.14
C GLY A 255 -2.67 -22.86 15.81
N ASP A 256 -3.66 -23.02 16.71
CA ASP A 256 -4.81 -23.91 16.52
C ASP A 256 -5.68 -23.42 15.35
N ARG A 257 -5.88 -22.13 15.23
CA ARG A 257 -6.60 -21.51 14.12
C ARG A 257 -5.82 -21.58 12.82
N MET A 258 -4.51 -21.34 12.86
CA MET A 258 -3.66 -21.50 11.69
C MET A 258 -3.67 -22.94 11.16
N ALA A 259 -3.75 -23.94 12.04
CA ALA A 259 -3.85 -25.35 11.65
C ALA A 259 -5.17 -25.70 10.92
N ARG A 260 -6.23 -24.89 11.06
CA ARG A 260 -7.50 -25.07 10.34
C ARG A 260 -7.48 -24.50 8.92
N MET A 261 -6.52 -23.63 8.62
CA MET A 261 -6.36 -23.05 7.28
C MET A 261 -5.79 -24.12 6.34
N PRO A 262 -6.10 -24.08 5.02
CA PRO A 262 -5.44 -24.92 4.03
C PRO A 262 -3.91 -24.83 4.14
N GLU A 263 -3.20 -25.92 3.83
CA GLU A 263 -1.74 -25.98 3.98
C GLU A 263 -1.00 -24.90 3.16
N HIS A 264 -1.49 -24.61 1.96
CA HIS A 264 -0.95 -23.57 1.08
C HIS A 264 -1.28 -22.13 1.50
N ALA A 265 -2.23 -21.97 2.43
CA ALA A 265 -2.70 -20.63 2.79
C ALA A 265 -1.65 -19.85 3.58
N ILE A 266 -1.58 -18.56 3.31
CA ILE A 266 -0.60 -17.64 3.91
C ILE A 266 -1.22 -16.72 4.96
N VAL A 267 -0.40 -16.29 5.92
CA VAL A 267 -0.75 -15.29 6.93
C VAL A 267 -0.05 -13.98 6.60
N MET A 268 -0.82 -12.89 6.62
CA MET A 268 -0.37 -11.55 6.26
C MET A 268 -0.67 -10.55 7.36
N HIS A 269 0.11 -9.46 7.41
CA HIS A 269 -0.15 -8.35 8.33
C HIS A 269 0.52 -7.07 7.81
N PRO A 270 -0.19 -5.93 7.69
CA PRO A 270 0.40 -4.68 7.16
C PRO A 270 1.41 -4.03 8.12
N GLY A 271 1.47 -4.53 9.37
CA GLY A 271 2.31 -4.00 10.45
C GLY A 271 1.89 -2.60 10.95
N PRO A 272 2.34 -2.24 12.18
CA PRO A 272 3.03 -3.07 13.16
C PRO A 272 2.09 -4.11 13.78
N MET A 273 2.61 -5.29 14.11
CA MET A 273 1.85 -6.33 14.82
C MET A 273 1.84 -6.08 16.33
N VAL A 274 0.72 -6.38 16.96
CA VAL A 274 0.62 -6.48 18.42
C VAL A 274 0.55 -7.97 18.79
N ARG A 275 1.72 -8.56 19.06
CA ARG A 275 1.83 -9.97 19.41
C ARG A 275 1.05 -10.28 20.69
N GLY A 276 0.23 -11.32 20.64
CA GLY A 276 -0.67 -11.74 21.74
C GLY A 276 -2.06 -11.08 21.68
N MET A 277 -2.30 -10.17 20.76
CA MET A 277 -3.63 -9.58 20.52
C MET A 277 -4.27 -10.12 19.25
N GLU A 278 -3.92 -9.58 18.08
CA GLU A 278 -4.47 -10.04 16.80
C GLU A 278 -3.72 -11.25 16.22
N ILE A 279 -2.48 -11.47 16.64
CA ILE A 279 -1.64 -12.59 16.15
C ILE A 279 -0.72 -13.06 17.28
N THR A 280 -0.58 -14.39 17.45
CA THR A 280 0.40 -14.93 18.41
C THR A 280 1.83 -14.88 17.87
N ALA A 281 2.82 -14.97 18.77
CA ALA A 281 4.23 -15.02 18.37
C ALA A 281 4.53 -16.23 17.48
N GLU A 282 3.98 -17.39 17.84
CA GLU A 282 4.11 -18.64 17.06
C GLU A 282 3.69 -18.46 15.60
N VAL A 283 2.50 -17.89 15.37
CA VAL A 283 1.98 -17.64 14.02
C VAL A 283 2.81 -16.58 13.28
N ALA A 284 3.18 -15.50 13.96
CA ALA A 284 3.96 -14.41 13.39
C ALA A 284 5.38 -14.83 12.96
N ASP A 285 5.93 -15.85 13.60
CA ASP A 285 7.27 -16.38 13.32
C ASP A 285 7.23 -17.65 12.44
N SER A 286 6.05 -18.09 12.00
CA SER A 286 5.87 -19.25 11.12
C SER A 286 6.29 -18.97 9.68
N GLU A 287 6.66 -20.02 8.92
CA GLU A 287 6.99 -19.94 7.49
C GLU A 287 5.79 -19.50 6.62
N ARG A 288 4.57 -19.65 7.14
CA ARG A 288 3.33 -19.17 6.48
C ARG A 288 3.12 -17.67 6.63
N CYS A 289 3.81 -17.03 7.57
CA CYS A 289 3.70 -15.60 7.82
C CYS A 289 4.60 -14.81 6.85
N THR A 290 3.98 -13.95 6.04
CA THR A 290 4.66 -13.22 4.96
C THR A 290 5.01 -11.77 5.32
N VAL A 291 4.91 -11.37 6.58
CA VAL A 291 5.06 -9.97 7.02
C VAL A 291 6.39 -9.35 6.59
N VAL A 292 7.50 -10.08 6.72
CA VAL A 292 8.83 -9.58 6.31
C VAL A 292 8.93 -9.50 4.79
N GLU A 293 8.33 -10.47 4.09
CA GLU A 293 8.25 -10.47 2.62
C GLU A 293 7.41 -9.29 2.11
N GLN A 294 6.27 -8.97 2.76
CA GLN A 294 5.47 -7.78 2.43
C GLN A 294 6.30 -6.49 2.51
N VAL A 295 7.18 -6.36 3.51
CA VAL A 295 8.07 -5.18 3.64
C VAL A 295 9.04 -5.11 2.46
N ALA A 296 9.67 -6.22 2.08
CA ALA A 296 10.59 -6.27 0.93
C ALA A 296 9.85 -5.98 -0.39
N ASN A 297 8.71 -6.63 -0.60
CA ASN A 297 7.84 -6.43 -1.77
C ASN A 297 7.35 -4.99 -1.89
N GLY A 298 7.18 -4.30 -0.76
CA GLY A 298 6.81 -2.89 -0.72
C GLY A 298 7.81 -1.97 -1.44
N VAL A 299 9.10 -2.27 -1.38
CA VAL A 299 10.10 -1.48 -2.13
C VAL A 299 9.93 -1.71 -3.64
N SER A 300 9.75 -2.95 -4.07
CA SER A 300 9.60 -3.30 -5.49
C SER A 300 8.33 -2.68 -6.10
N ILE A 301 7.22 -2.72 -5.37
CA ILE A 301 5.96 -2.07 -5.79
C ILE A 301 6.13 -0.55 -5.92
N ARG A 302 6.78 0.10 -4.95
CA ARG A 302 7.00 1.55 -5.00
C ARG A 302 7.94 1.94 -6.13
N MET A 303 8.96 1.12 -6.42
CA MET A 303 9.79 1.29 -7.61
C MET A 303 8.94 1.18 -8.89
N ALA A 304 8.10 0.16 -9.01
CA ALA A 304 7.23 -0.03 -10.18
C ALA A 304 6.27 1.15 -10.38
N VAL A 305 5.60 1.58 -9.32
CA VAL A 305 4.67 2.73 -9.36
C VAL A 305 5.39 4.00 -9.81
N LEU A 306 6.51 4.33 -9.20
CA LEU A 306 7.26 5.54 -9.54
C LEU A 306 7.83 5.46 -10.96
N TYR A 307 8.31 4.30 -11.39
CA TYR A 307 8.79 4.07 -12.75
C TYR A 307 7.68 4.28 -13.79
N LEU A 308 6.50 3.71 -13.56
CA LEU A 308 5.38 3.80 -14.49
C LEU A 308 4.78 5.22 -14.55
N LEU A 309 4.81 5.96 -13.45
CA LEU A 309 4.28 7.32 -13.39
C LEU A 309 5.25 8.39 -13.93
N LEU A 310 6.56 8.18 -13.80
CA LEU A 310 7.57 9.20 -14.09
C LEU A 310 8.54 8.81 -15.23
N GLY A 311 8.72 7.52 -15.49
CA GLY A 311 9.74 7.02 -16.44
C GLY A 311 9.33 7.09 -17.91
N GLY A 312 8.04 7.27 -18.23
CA GLY A 312 7.53 7.31 -19.59
C GLY A 312 7.61 8.68 -20.30
N ASN A 313 8.06 9.73 -19.60
CA ASN A 313 8.20 11.08 -20.12
C ASN A 313 9.68 11.51 -20.22
N GLU A 314 10.46 10.85 -21.07
CA GLU A 314 11.62 11.56 -21.64
C GLU A 314 11.05 12.60 -22.62
N PRO A 315 11.30 13.92 -22.42
CA PRO A 315 11.14 14.85 -23.52
C PRO A 315 12.06 14.37 -24.64
N ALA A 316 11.51 14.12 -25.80
CA ALA A 316 12.29 13.84 -27.00
C ALA A 316 13.35 14.95 -27.11
N VAL A 317 14.59 14.64 -26.83
CA VAL A 317 15.70 15.53 -27.09
C VAL A 317 15.72 15.68 -28.61
N SER A 318 15.12 16.76 -29.10
CA SER A 318 15.23 17.16 -30.49
C SER A 318 16.73 17.40 -30.75
N HIS A 319 17.35 16.42 -31.35
CA HIS A 319 18.64 16.65 -32.01
C HIS A 319 18.37 17.61 -33.17
N ALA A 320 18.40 18.91 -32.88
CA ALA A 320 18.59 19.92 -33.87
C ALA A 320 19.96 19.64 -34.50
N ARG A 321 19.96 18.96 -35.65
CA ARG A 321 21.11 18.93 -36.55
C ARG A 321 21.37 20.37 -36.95
N SER A 322 22.39 20.97 -36.37
CA SER A 322 23.02 22.15 -36.98
C SER A 322 23.68 21.67 -38.27
N THR A 323 22.99 21.85 -39.39
CA THR A 323 23.64 21.96 -40.68
C THR A 323 24.33 23.31 -40.75
N GLU A 324 25.59 23.33 -40.39
CA GLU A 324 26.47 24.36 -40.93
C GLU A 324 26.89 23.95 -42.32
N GLU A 325 26.32 24.62 -43.32
CA GLU A 325 26.88 24.77 -44.64
C GLU A 325 27.78 26.00 -44.66
N LYS A 326 29.03 25.76 -45.08
CA LYS A 326 30.08 26.68 -45.54
C LYS A 326 30.84 27.47 -44.53
#